data_f5e57522612dab750e067e957073f79d
#
_entry.id   f5e57522612dab750e067e957073f79d
#
_cell.length_a   1.000
_cell.length_b   1.000
_cell.length_c   1.000
_cell.angle_alpha   90.00
_cell.angle_beta   90.00
_cell.angle_gamma   90.00
#
_symmetry.space_group_name_H-M   'P 1'
#
loop_
_entity.id
_entity.type
_entity.pdbx_description
1 polymer ?
#
loop_
_entity_poly.entity_id
_entity_poly.type
_entity_poly.pdbx_seq_one_letter_code
_entity_poly.pdbx_strand_id
1 'polypeptide(L)'
;VSNAGFGISGAIEFTSSPEAHRQFDVNFFGAFYLVKHVLPILREQHNGRVLFTSSVAADLSIPYQSFYSASKSALNAFALALANEIRDFGVKVSVLMPGDVATGFTDAREKRIEGTTVYKHVESAVSAMERDERGGMSPMQMARILYHMAVCKILKPIYVGGNIYKVYYLLNKLLPKQFVNWVVGKLYS
;
A
#
# COMPACT_ATOMS: atom_id res chain seq x y z
N VAL A 1 4.88 14.04 -2.86
CA VAL A 1 4.05 12.84 -2.66
C VAL A 1 4.49 11.76 -3.64
N SER A 2 4.84 10.57 -3.16
CA SER A 2 5.08 9.38 -3.98
C SER A 2 3.79 8.54 -3.98
N ASN A 3 3.09 8.52 -5.10
CA ASN A 3 1.75 7.92 -5.22
C ASN A 3 1.67 6.85 -6.32
N ALA A 4 2.60 6.83 -7.28
CA ALA A 4 2.57 5.86 -8.37
C ALA A 4 2.54 4.42 -7.85
N GLY A 5 1.71 3.59 -8.46
CA GLY A 5 1.57 2.20 -8.08
C GLY A 5 0.47 1.51 -8.88
N PHE A 6 0.61 0.21 -9.04
CA PHE A 6 -0.39 -0.67 -9.66
C PHE A 6 -0.40 -2.02 -8.93
N GLY A 7 -1.31 -2.90 -9.29
CA GLY A 7 -1.43 -4.23 -8.72
C GLY A 7 -1.43 -5.34 -9.77
N ILE A 8 -0.76 -6.43 -9.46
CA ILE A 8 -0.88 -7.71 -10.17
C ILE A 8 -1.60 -8.68 -9.23
N SER A 9 -2.63 -9.34 -9.73
CA SER A 9 -3.41 -10.33 -8.99
C SER A 9 -3.34 -11.69 -9.67
N GLY A 10 -3.14 -12.73 -8.88
CA GLY A 10 -3.05 -14.11 -9.33
C GLY A 10 -2.34 -15.00 -8.30
N ALA A 11 -2.33 -16.31 -8.54
CA ALA A 11 -1.60 -17.23 -7.69
C ALA A 11 -0.08 -17.01 -7.84
N ILE A 12 0.66 -17.05 -6.72
CA ILE A 12 2.11 -16.82 -6.70
C ILE A 12 2.85 -17.75 -7.67
N GLU A 13 2.46 -19.01 -7.70
CA GLU A 13 3.06 -20.04 -8.58
C GLU A 13 3.01 -19.69 -10.07
N PHE A 14 1.97 -18.94 -10.48
CA PHE A 14 1.74 -18.54 -11.88
C PHE A 14 2.11 -17.08 -12.16
N THR A 15 2.68 -16.37 -11.17
CA THR A 15 3.24 -15.03 -11.38
C THR A 15 4.68 -15.15 -11.87
N SER A 16 4.96 -14.64 -13.06
CA SER A 16 6.32 -14.69 -13.60
C SER A 16 7.30 -13.77 -12.88
N SER A 17 8.60 -14.12 -12.91
CA SER A 17 9.64 -13.27 -12.31
C SER A 17 9.66 -11.84 -12.87
N PRO A 18 9.53 -11.59 -14.18
CA PRO A 18 9.43 -10.24 -14.71
C PRO A 18 8.26 -9.42 -14.16
N GLU A 19 7.11 -10.05 -13.95
CA GLU A 19 5.93 -9.39 -13.36
C GLU A 19 6.18 -9.03 -11.89
N ALA A 20 6.73 -9.96 -11.12
CA ALA A 20 7.10 -9.71 -9.73
C ALA A 20 8.10 -8.55 -9.61
N HIS A 21 9.14 -8.51 -10.44
CA HIS A 21 10.09 -7.39 -10.49
C HIS A 21 9.41 -6.08 -10.85
N ARG A 22 8.59 -6.05 -11.92
CA ARG A 22 7.88 -4.84 -12.34
C ARG A 22 6.94 -4.31 -11.25
N GLN A 23 6.29 -5.18 -10.48
CA GLN A 23 5.48 -4.77 -9.33
C GLN A 23 6.32 -3.98 -8.32
N PHE A 24 7.54 -4.46 -8.03
CA PHE A 24 8.47 -3.78 -7.13
C PHE A 24 9.10 -2.54 -7.77
N ASP A 25 9.44 -2.58 -9.03
CA ASP A 25 10.04 -1.45 -9.76
C ASP A 25 9.14 -0.22 -9.68
N VAL A 26 7.84 -0.39 -9.91
CA VAL A 26 6.89 0.71 -9.84
C VAL A 26 6.57 1.11 -8.39
N ASN A 27 6.18 0.12 -7.56
CA ASN A 27 5.60 0.42 -6.24
C ASN A 27 6.65 0.79 -5.18
N PHE A 28 7.88 0.30 -5.32
CA PHE A 28 8.95 0.49 -4.34
C PHE A 28 10.14 1.24 -4.91
N PHE A 29 10.77 0.75 -5.98
CA PHE A 29 11.98 1.38 -6.52
C PHE A 29 11.69 2.76 -7.13
N GLY A 30 10.53 2.97 -7.75
CA GLY A 30 10.09 4.29 -8.20
C GLY A 30 10.03 5.31 -7.05
N ALA A 31 9.51 4.91 -5.89
CA ALA A 31 9.49 5.73 -4.70
C ALA A 31 10.91 5.98 -4.14
N PHE A 32 11.77 4.96 -4.13
CA PHE A 32 13.17 5.08 -3.73
C PHE A 32 13.93 6.07 -4.61
N TYR A 33 13.83 5.95 -5.94
CA TYR A 33 14.52 6.87 -6.86
C TYR A 33 14.05 8.32 -6.68
N LEU A 34 12.75 8.53 -6.53
CA LEU A 34 12.21 9.86 -6.25
C LEU A 34 12.84 10.45 -4.98
N VAL A 35 12.85 9.68 -3.89
CA VAL A 35 13.43 10.13 -2.62
C VAL A 35 14.91 10.40 -2.74
N LYS A 36 15.66 9.51 -3.37
CA LYS A 36 17.11 9.65 -3.58
C LYS A 36 17.48 10.99 -4.23
N HIS A 37 16.67 11.47 -5.18
CA HIS A 37 16.91 12.73 -5.87
C HIS A 37 16.38 13.97 -5.14
N VAL A 38 15.27 13.85 -4.40
CA VAL A 38 14.65 14.98 -3.71
C VAL A 38 15.27 15.23 -2.33
N LEU A 39 15.72 14.17 -1.67
CA LEU A 39 16.20 14.25 -0.29
C LEU A 39 17.36 15.24 -0.05
N PRO A 40 18.40 15.32 -0.91
CA PRO A 40 19.46 16.33 -0.73
C PRO A 40 18.90 17.75 -0.67
N ILE A 41 17.95 18.08 -1.54
CA ILE A 41 17.32 19.41 -1.61
C ILE A 41 16.56 19.71 -0.32
N LEU A 42 15.73 18.77 0.14
CA LEU A 42 14.96 18.95 1.37
C LEU A 42 15.87 19.07 2.60
N ARG A 43 16.96 18.32 2.63
CA ARG A 43 17.97 18.37 3.69
C ARG A 43 18.64 19.74 3.76
N GLU A 44 19.07 20.29 2.63
CA GLU A 44 19.67 21.63 2.55
C GLU A 44 18.70 22.73 2.95
N GLN A 45 17.41 22.58 2.63
CA GLN A 45 16.38 23.51 3.03
C GLN A 45 16.01 23.41 4.52
N HIS A 46 16.46 22.38 5.24
CA HIS A 46 16.07 22.06 6.62
C HIS A 46 14.54 22.04 6.83
N ASN A 47 13.80 21.77 5.77
CA ASN A 47 12.34 21.74 5.77
C ASN A 47 11.83 20.89 4.61
N GLY A 48 10.77 20.15 4.88
CA GLY A 48 10.10 19.39 3.83
C GLY A 48 9.26 18.23 4.37
N ARG A 49 8.48 17.65 3.46
CA ARG A 49 7.69 16.46 3.76
C ARG A 49 7.76 15.47 2.60
N VAL A 50 8.03 14.22 2.95
CA VAL A 50 7.94 13.09 2.02
C VAL A 50 6.73 12.27 2.44
N LEU A 51 5.75 12.16 1.56
CA LEU A 51 4.51 11.43 1.80
C LEU A 51 4.42 10.25 0.82
N PHE A 52 4.21 9.06 1.34
CA PHE A 52 4.06 7.84 0.54
C PHE A 52 2.61 7.35 0.55
N THR A 53 2.10 6.94 -0.59
CA THR A 53 0.84 6.21 -0.70
C THR A 53 1.12 4.71 -0.73
N SER A 54 0.87 4.07 0.42
CA SER A 54 0.95 2.63 0.60
C SER A 54 -0.44 1.98 0.43
N SER A 55 -0.79 1.03 1.28
CA SER A 55 -2.09 0.36 1.34
C SER A 55 -2.26 -0.33 2.69
N VAL A 56 -3.49 -0.60 3.12
CA VAL A 56 -3.76 -1.52 4.23
C VAL A 56 -3.29 -2.95 3.92
N ALA A 57 -3.19 -3.30 2.64
CA ALA A 57 -2.61 -4.56 2.17
C ALA A 57 -1.12 -4.73 2.56
N ALA A 58 -0.44 -3.66 2.97
CA ALA A 58 0.91 -3.74 3.50
C ALA A 58 0.98 -4.49 4.85
N ASP A 59 -0.06 -4.38 5.65
CA ASP A 59 -0.16 -5.03 6.97
C ASP A 59 -1.07 -6.27 6.95
N LEU A 60 -2.06 -6.28 6.03
CA LEU A 60 -2.98 -7.39 5.80
C LEU A 60 -2.59 -8.09 4.51
N SER A 61 -1.89 -9.23 4.63
CA SER A 61 -1.41 -9.98 3.45
C SER A 61 -2.59 -10.62 2.72
N ILE A 62 -3.04 -9.98 1.63
CA ILE A 62 -4.22 -10.40 0.88
C ILE A 62 -3.84 -11.54 -0.07
N PRO A 63 -4.55 -12.69 -0.03
CA PRO A 63 -4.35 -13.78 -0.99
C PRO A 63 -4.50 -13.28 -2.42
N TYR A 64 -3.73 -13.87 -3.33
CA TYR A 64 -3.70 -13.53 -4.76
C TYR A 64 -3.27 -12.08 -5.09
N GLN A 65 -2.77 -11.33 -4.09
CA GLN A 65 -2.09 -10.04 -4.23
C GLN A 65 -0.74 -10.00 -3.50
N SER A 66 -0.05 -11.12 -3.44
CA SER A 66 1.14 -11.28 -2.60
C SER A 66 2.26 -10.30 -2.92
N PHE A 67 2.60 -10.11 -4.21
CA PHE A 67 3.64 -9.17 -4.62
C PHE A 67 3.22 -7.71 -4.41
N TYR A 68 1.94 -7.39 -4.57
CA TYR A 68 1.41 -6.08 -4.21
C TYR A 68 1.57 -5.82 -2.71
N SER A 69 1.07 -6.72 -1.86
CA SER A 69 1.19 -6.62 -0.40
C SER A 69 2.65 -6.51 0.03
N ALA A 70 3.55 -7.34 -0.52
CA ALA A 70 4.98 -7.31 -0.23
C ALA A 70 5.61 -5.97 -0.62
N SER A 71 5.32 -5.42 -1.80
CA SER A 71 5.85 -4.15 -2.25
C SER A 71 5.39 -2.97 -1.37
N LYS A 72 4.14 -2.99 -0.92
CA LYS A 72 3.60 -1.97 -0.02
C LYS A 72 4.12 -2.12 1.42
N SER A 73 4.38 -3.35 1.88
CA SER A 73 5.07 -3.59 3.17
C SER A 73 6.51 -3.09 3.14
N ALA A 74 7.23 -3.37 2.05
CA ALA A 74 8.58 -2.84 1.83
C ALA A 74 8.60 -1.30 1.86
N LEU A 75 7.61 -0.67 1.20
CA LEU A 75 7.48 0.79 1.20
C LEU A 75 7.22 1.36 2.60
N ASN A 76 6.39 0.69 3.42
CA ASN A 76 6.15 1.09 4.81
C ASN A 76 7.44 1.03 5.64
N ALA A 77 8.16 -0.08 5.56
CA ALA A 77 9.43 -0.26 6.29
C ALA A 77 10.46 0.79 5.86
N PHE A 78 10.60 1.02 4.55
CA PHE A 78 11.49 2.04 3.98
C PHE A 78 11.14 3.44 4.49
N ALA A 79 9.86 3.84 4.46
CA ALA A 79 9.42 5.15 4.89
C ALA A 79 9.67 5.39 6.39
N LEU A 80 9.42 4.38 7.23
CA LEU A 80 9.65 4.49 8.68
C LEU A 80 11.15 4.56 9.03
N ALA A 81 11.99 3.80 8.33
CA ALA A 81 13.45 3.89 8.47
C ALA A 81 13.94 5.28 8.06
N LEU A 82 13.55 5.74 6.88
CA LEU A 82 13.88 7.06 6.37
C LEU A 82 13.47 8.18 7.34
N ALA A 83 12.30 8.09 7.97
CA ALA A 83 11.84 9.07 8.94
C ALA A 83 12.81 9.25 10.12
N ASN A 84 13.49 8.17 10.53
CA ASN A 84 14.49 8.21 11.59
C ASN A 84 15.84 8.77 11.10
N GLU A 85 16.26 8.38 9.88
CA GLU A 85 17.52 8.82 9.28
C GLU A 85 17.60 10.34 9.05
N ILE A 86 16.44 10.93 8.69
CA ILE A 86 16.41 12.37 8.30
C ILE A 86 15.83 13.29 9.38
N ARG A 87 15.57 12.77 10.57
CA ARG A 87 14.94 13.52 11.68
C ARG A 87 15.67 14.84 11.97
N ASP A 88 16.98 14.82 12.01
CA ASP A 88 17.80 15.96 12.42
C ASP A 88 17.86 17.05 11.33
N PHE A 89 17.42 16.77 10.12
CA PHE A 89 17.36 17.73 9.03
C PHE A 89 16.03 18.49 8.91
N GLY A 90 15.12 18.36 9.87
CA GLY A 90 13.83 19.05 9.83
C GLY A 90 12.84 18.52 8.77
N VAL A 91 13.21 17.45 8.05
CA VAL A 91 12.36 16.80 7.05
C VAL A 91 11.48 15.75 7.71
N LYS A 92 10.22 15.71 7.34
CA LYS A 92 9.23 14.80 7.92
C LYS A 92 8.78 13.76 6.89
N VAL A 93 8.62 12.52 7.32
CA VAL A 93 8.14 11.42 6.47
C VAL A 93 6.87 10.84 7.05
N SER A 94 5.94 10.46 6.18
CA SER A 94 4.70 9.79 6.59
C SER A 94 4.16 8.92 5.48
N VAL A 95 3.39 7.91 5.88
CA VAL A 95 2.73 6.96 5.01
C VAL A 95 1.22 7.11 5.12
N LEU A 96 0.52 7.23 4.00
CA LEU A 96 -0.91 6.98 3.92
C LEU A 96 -1.14 5.53 3.52
N MET A 97 -1.93 4.82 4.28
CA MET A 97 -2.42 3.46 4.00
C MET A 97 -3.92 3.52 3.69
N PRO A 98 -4.31 3.74 2.44
CA PRO A 98 -5.70 3.63 2.04
C PRO A 98 -6.22 2.20 2.23
N GLY A 99 -7.52 2.09 2.60
CA GLY A 99 -8.30 0.90 2.29
C GLY A 99 -8.80 0.97 0.84
N ASP A 100 -9.98 0.41 0.57
CA ASP A 100 -10.55 0.43 -0.77
C ASP A 100 -10.97 1.83 -1.20
N VAL A 101 -10.59 2.21 -2.42
CA VAL A 101 -10.84 3.53 -3.00
C VAL A 101 -11.28 3.36 -4.46
N ALA A 102 -12.42 3.94 -4.81
CA ALA A 102 -12.97 3.90 -6.16
C ALA A 102 -12.16 4.78 -7.11
N THR A 103 -11.14 4.20 -7.74
CA THR A 103 -10.22 4.87 -8.69
C THR A 103 -9.96 4.00 -9.90
N GLY A 104 -9.24 4.53 -10.90
CA GLY A 104 -8.74 3.74 -12.03
C GLY A 104 -7.71 2.65 -11.66
N PHE A 105 -7.32 2.51 -10.38
CA PHE A 105 -6.43 1.45 -9.91
C PHE A 105 -7.00 0.05 -10.18
N THR A 106 -8.32 -0.12 -9.96
CA THR A 106 -9.01 -1.38 -10.18
C THR A 106 -8.97 -1.78 -11.66
N ASP A 107 -9.16 -0.82 -12.56
CA ASP A 107 -9.14 -1.07 -14.01
C ASP A 107 -7.71 -1.29 -14.54
N ALA A 108 -6.72 -0.67 -13.90
CA ALA A 108 -5.30 -0.84 -14.21
C ALA A 108 -4.69 -2.13 -13.61
N ARG A 109 -5.44 -2.90 -12.81
CA ARG A 109 -4.98 -4.17 -12.25
C ARG A 109 -4.72 -5.18 -13.35
N GLU A 110 -3.55 -5.80 -13.32
CA GLU A 110 -3.24 -6.93 -14.16
C GLU A 110 -3.69 -8.22 -13.48
N LYS A 111 -4.54 -8.98 -14.18
CA LYS A 111 -5.10 -10.22 -13.66
C LYS A 111 -4.45 -11.40 -14.35
N ARG A 112 -3.96 -12.34 -13.55
CA ARG A 112 -3.45 -13.63 -14.01
C ARG A 112 -4.49 -14.71 -13.71
N ILE A 113 -5.06 -15.23 -14.76
CA ILE A 113 -6.05 -16.31 -14.70
C ILE A 113 -5.41 -17.70 -14.88
N GLU A 114 -4.13 -17.73 -15.21
CA GLU A 114 -3.37 -18.97 -15.27
C GLU A 114 -3.42 -19.67 -13.92
N GLY A 115 -3.64 -20.97 -13.94
CA GLY A 115 -3.73 -21.77 -12.71
C GLY A 115 -5.07 -21.76 -12.00
N THR A 116 -6.13 -21.13 -12.54
CA THR A 116 -7.47 -21.16 -11.95
C THR A 116 -8.05 -22.56 -11.83
N THR A 117 -7.62 -23.49 -12.67
CA THR A 117 -7.97 -24.92 -12.55
C THR A 117 -7.40 -25.57 -11.29
N VAL A 118 -6.28 -25.07 -10.78
CA VAL A 118 -5.62 -25.52 -9.55
C VAL A 118 -6.06 -24.69 -8.36
N TYR A 119 -5.97 -23.36 -8.49
CA TYR A 119 -6.35 -22.37 -7.47
C TYR A 119 -7.77 -21.86 -7.71
N LYS A 120 -8.76 -22.67 -7.34
CA LYS A 120 -10.19 -22.44 -7.64
C LYS A 120 -10.77 -21.11 -7.15
N HIS A 121 -10.14 -20.47 -6.14
CA HIS A 121 -10.64 -19.25 -5.53
C HIS A 121 -10.01 -17.97 -6.12
N VAL A 122 -9.13 -18.03 -7.11
CA VAL A 122 -8.47 -16.84 -7.70
C VAL A 122 -9.51 -15.86 -8.25
N GLU A 123 -10.42 -16.34 -9.08
CA GLU A 123 -11.41 -15.48 -9.75
C GLU A 123 -12.40 -14.87 -8.76
N SER A 124 -12.90 -15.67 -7.81
CA SER A 124 -13.82 -15.18 -6.78
C SER A 124 -13.15 -14.14 -5.88
N ALA A 125 -11.92 -14.38 -5.47
CA ALA A 125 -11.14 -13.47 -4.65
C ALA A 125 -10.86 -12.14 -5.37
N VAL A 126 -10.38 -12.18 -6.61
CA VAL A 126 -10.13 -10.98 -7.41
C VAL A 126 -11.42 -10.19 -7.66
N SER A 127 -12.52 -10.89 -7.98
CA SER A 127 -13.83 -10.25 -8.17
C SER A 127 -14.36 -9.60 -6.88
N ALA A 128 -14.10 -10.20 -5.71
CA ALA A 128 -14.44 -9.60 -4.43
C ALA A 128 -13.65 -8.31 -4.18
N MET A 129 -12.32 -8.35 -4.40
CA MET A 129 -11.47 -7.16 -4.27
C MET A 129 -11.93 -6.01 -5.18
N GLU A 130 -12.22 -6.30 -6.45
CA GLU A 130 -12.69 -5.29 -7.40
C GLU A 130 -14.03 -4.68 -6.99
N ARG A 131 -14.95 -5.50 -6.49
CA ARG A 131 -16.24 -5.02 -5.99
C ARG A 131 -16.06 -4.09 -4.79
N ASP A 132 -15.21 -4.48 -3.84
CA ASP A 132 -14.94 -3.70 -2.64
C ASP A 132 -14.25 -2.38 -2.99
N GLU A 133 -13.27 -2.39 -3.91
CA GLU A 133 -12.61 -1.18 -4.41
C GLU A 133 -13.58 -0.24 -5.14
N ARG A 134 -14.45 -0.76 -6.01
CA ARG A 134 -15.45 0.04 -6.72
C ARG A 134 -16.49 0.65 -5.77
N GLY A 135 -16.83 -0.06 -4.68
CA GLY A 135 -17.68 0.41 -3.59
C GLY A 135 -16.95 1.23 -2.53
N GLY A 136 -15.64 1.41 -2.68
CA GLY A 136 -14.77 2.03 -1.71
C GLY A 136 -14.95 3.55 -1.58
N MET A 137 -14.04 4.16 -0.83
CA MET A 137 -14.03 5.61 -0.60
C MET A 137 -13.78 6.39 -1.88
N SER A 138 -14.26 7.63 -1.93
CA SER A 138 -13.96 8.50 -3.07
C SER A 138 -12.49 8.94 -3.07
N PRO A 139 -11.87 9.18 -4.25
CA PRO A 139 -10.53 9.74 -4.36
C PRO A 139 -10.37 11.05 -3.59
N MET A 140 -11.43 11.86 -3.53
CA MET A 140 -11.44 13.13 -2.81
C MET A 140 -11.26 12.96 -1.29
N GLN A 141 -11.79 11.89 -0.72
CA GLN A 141 -11.57 11.58 0.71
C GLN A 141 -10.09 11.29 0.98
N MET A 142 -9.41 10.56 0.10
CA MET A 142 -7.96 10.33 0.21
C MET A 142 -7.15 11.60 -0.02
N ALA A 143 -7.52 12.40 -0.99
CA ALA A 143 -6.87 13.68 -1.26
C ALA A 143 -6.95 14.63 -0.05
N ARG A 144 -8.07 14.67 0.67
CA ARG A 144 -8.20 15.44 1.92
C ARG A 144 -7.26 14.96 3.02
N ILE A 145 -7.05 13.65 3.14
CA ILE A 145 -6.10 13.10 4.11
C ILE A 145 -4.67 13.49 3.72
N LEU A 146 -4.30 13.33 2.45
CA LEU A 146 -2.98 13.73 1.93
C LEU A 146 -2.74 15.23 2.12
N TYR A 147 -3.74 16.07 1.85
CA TYR A 147 -3.66 17.50 2.09
C TYR A 147 -3.43 17.81 3.58
N HIS A 148 -4.20 17.17 4.46
CA HIS A 148 -3.98 17.30 5.91
C HIS A 148 -2.56 16.90 6.31
N MET A 149 -2.05 15.77 5.79
CA MET A 149 -0.68 15.32 6.03
C MET A 149 0.36 16.34 5.52
N ALA A 150 0.06 17.03 4.43
CA ALA A 150 0.96 18.03 3.86
C ALA A 150 1.04 19.31 4.69
N VAL A 151 -0.02 19.70 5.43
CA VAL A 151 -0.10 21.01 6.09
C VAL A 151 -0.17 20.96 7.62
N CYS A 152 -0.47 19.81 8.24
CA CYS A 152 -0.64 19.69 9.69
C CYS A 152 0.64 20.03 10.47
N LYS A 153 0.51 20.60 11.67
CA LYS A 153 1.67 20.92 12.52
C LYS A 153 2.40 19.64 12.99
N ILE A 154 1.64 18.63 13.40
CA ILE A 154 2.17 17.35 13.88
C ILE A 154 1.82 16.28 12.86
N LEU A 155 2.84 15.76 12.19
CA LEU A 155 2.70 14.68 11.21
C LEU A 155 2.90 13.34 11.90
N LYS A 156 1.88 12.47 11.86
CA LYS A 156 1.99 11.08 12.35
C LYS A 156 2.79 10.24 11.35
N PRO A 157 3.50 9.20 11.82
CA PRO A 157 4.23 8.30 10.91
C PRO A 157 3.33 7.58 9.91
N ILE A 158 2.12 7.19 10.34
CA ILE A 158 1.16 6.44 9.53
C ILE A 158 -0.23 7.07 9.68
N TYR A 159 -0.92 7.19 8.56
CA TYR A 159 -2.34 7.51 8.44
C TYR A 159 -3.05 6.36 7.73
N VAL A 160 -4.18 5.95 8.27
CA VAL A 160 -5.04 4.92 7.64
C VAL A 160 -6.28 5.60 7.06
N GLY A 161 -6.54 5.37 5.78
CA GLY A 161 -7.70 5.88 5.08
C GLY A 161 -8.91 4.95 5.27
N GLY A 162 -10.05 5.54 5.70
CA GLY A 162 -11.31 4.83 5.96
C GLY A 162 -11.48 4.35 7.40
N ASN A 163 -12.69 4.56 7.93
CA ASN A 163 -12.93 4.27 9.35
C ASN A 163 -12.87 2.79 9.68
N ILE A 164 -13.43 1.95 8.81
CA ILE A 164 -13.39 0.49 8.99
C ILE A 164 -11.94 -0.02 8.94
N TYR A 165 -11.11 0.52 8.06
CA TYR A 165 -9.71 0.13 7.91
C TYR A 165 -8.84 0.55 9.09
N LYS A 166 -9.19 1.65 9.78
CA LYS A 166 -8.56 2.02 11.06
C LYS A 166 -8.81 0.97 12.13
N VAL A 167 -10.04 0.42 12.17
CA VAL A 167 -10.37 -0.68 13.08
C VAL A 167 -9.58 -1.95 12.71
N TYR A 168 -9.54 -2.32 11.44
CA TYR A 168 -8.76 -3.48 10.98
C TYR A 168 -7.26 -3.32 11.29
N TYR A 169 -6.71 -2.14 11.05
CA TYR A 169 -5.33 -1.82 11.38
C TYR A 169 -5.03 -1.98 12.88
N LEU A 170 -5.93 -1.50 13.73
CA LEU A 170 -5.80 -1.65 15.19
C LEU A 170 -5.90 -3.11 15.61
N LEU A 171 -6.91 -3.84 15.12
CA LEU A 171 -7.08 -5.26 15.40
C LEU A 171 -5.87 -6.09 14.95
N ASN A 172 -5.31 -5.80 13.78
CA ASN A 172 -4.09 -6.46 13.29
C ASN A 172 -2.87 -6.27 14.20
N LYS A 173 -2.82 -5.19 14.97
CA LYS A 173 -1.76 -4.96 15.97
C LYS A 173 -1.99 -5.65 17.31
N LEU A 174 -3.22 -5.88 17.67
CA LEU A 174 -3.60 -6.45 18.96
C LEU A 174 -3.79 -7.97 18.92
N LEU A 175 -4.20 -8.50 17.78
CA LEU A 175 -4.51 -9.93 17.63
C LEU A 175 -3.30 -10.73 17.16
N PRO A 176 -3.21 -12.02 17.51
CA PRO A 176 -2.17 -12.92 17.00
C PRO A 176 -2.20 -12.97 15.46
N LYS A 177 -1.02 -12.89 14.84
CA LYS A 177 -0.90 -12.92 13.37
C LYS A 177 -1.54 -14.14 12.71
N GLN A 178 -1.48 -15.30 13.35
CA GLN A 178 -2.13 -16.52 12.88
C GLN A 178 -3.64 -16.36 12.75
N PHE A 179 -4.28 -15.74 13.76
CA PHE A 179 -5.72 -15.48 13.73
C PHE A 179 -6.10 -14.48 12.64
N VAL A 180 -5.37 -13.36 12.54
CA VAL A 180 -5.62 -12.35 11.49
C VAL A 180 -5.46 -12.96 10.10
N ASN A 181 -4.37 -13.73 9.87
CA ASN A 181 -4.12 -14.38 8.58
C ASN A 181 -5.20 -15.41 8.23
N TRP A 182 -5.71 -16.14 9.22
CA TRP A 182 -6.83 -17.07 9.03
C TRP A 182 -8.10 -16.32 8.62
N VAL A 183 -8.45 -15.20 9.29
CA VAL A 183 -9.62 -14.38 8.94
C VAL A 183 -9.48 -13.83 7.51
N VAL A 184 -8.34 -13.26 7.17
CA VAL A 184 -8.08 -12.74 5.81
C VAL A 184 -8.21 -13.86 4.77
N GLY A 185 -7.64 -15.05 5.05
CA GLY A 185 -7.81 -16.21 4.18
C GLY A 185 -9.27 -16.58 3.94
N LYS A 186 -10.10 -16.53 4.99
CA LYS A 186 -11.55 -16.84 4.89
C LYS A 186 -12.37 -15.79 4.13
N LEU A 187 -11.92 -14.53 4.13
CA LEU A 187 -12.60 -13.46 3.38
C LEU A 187 -12.42 -13.59 1.87
N TYR A 188 -11.32 -14.25 1.45
CA TYR A 188 -10.92 -14.39 0.04
C TYR A 188 -10.85 -15.85 -0.44
N SER A 189 -11.54 -16.77 0.25
CA SER A 189 -11.63 -18.19 -0.11
C SER A 189 -12.99 -18.58 -0.69
#